data_9896a571732e5b84d6452706909b8651
#
_entry.id   9896a571732e5b84d6452706909b8651
#
_cell.length_a   1.000
_cell.length_b   1.000
_cell.length_c   1.000
_cell.angle_alpha   90.00
_cell.angle_beta   90.00
_cell.angle_gamma   90.00
#
_symmetry.space_group_name_H-M   'P 1'
#
loop_
_entity.id
_entity.type
_entity.pdbx_description
1 polymer ?
#
loop_
_entity_poly.entity_id
_entity_poly.type
_entity_poly.pdbx_seq_one_letter_code
_entity_poly.pdbx_strand_id
1 'polypeptide(L)'
;MELLQNVAYVIIWSMNAAIDASSLIVLAKLNAIQEAVDAYGVLGITQSVEQETVYAGKTRGYADAHRIEMAIISGQIIVNEINNTIVKKAAELRRSSTALSESDCHIIAFSATKALPLVLQDRRARLAAEAIGVETISIVGLPLTIYIQATASYERSIVVLSQISKALSLESAIQKTLRSALDEIKRLRKDNGG
;
A
#
# COMPACT_ATOMS: atom_id res chain seq x y z
N MET A 1 9.83 -4.06 -34.20
CA MET A 1 9.23 -5.01 -33.22
C MET A 1 9.89 -4.91 -31.85
N GLU A 2 11.21 -4.67 -31.75
CA GLU A 2 11.94 -4.48 -30.48
C GLU A 2 11.51 -3.24 -29.67
N LEU A 3 11.17 -2.12 -30.32
CA LEU A 3 10.74 -0.89 -29.63
C LEU A 3 9.41 -1.04 -28.86
N LEU A 4 8.47 -1.86 -29.38
CA LEU A 4 7.19 -2.13 -28.70
C LEU A 4 7.35 -3.09 -27.51
N GLN A 5 8.29 -4.02 -27.58
CA GLN A 5 8.65 -4.87 -26.45
C GLN A 5 9.30 -4.09 -25.31
N ASN A 6 10.20 -3.15 -25.63
CA ASN A 6 10.82 -2.29 -24.63
C ASN A 6 9.83 -1.32 -23.95
N VAL A 7 8.86 -0.78 -24.70
CA VAL A 7 7.81 0.09 -24.12
C VAL A 7 6.86 -0.71 -23.22
N ALA A 8 6.51 -1.94 -23.61
CA ALA A 8 5.71 -2.83 -22.76
C ALA A 8 6.45 -3.22 -21.46
N TYR A 9 7.76 -3.49 -21.55
CA TYR A 9 8.61 -3.77 -20.38
C TYR A 9 8.71 -2.57 -19.43
N VAL A 10 8.83 -1.34 -19.95
CA VAL A 10 8.90 -0.10 -19.14
C VAL A 10 7.57 0.20 -18.44
N ILE A 11 6.42 -0.13 -19.08
CA ILE A 11 5.10 0.06 -18.48
C ILE A 11 4.82 -0.97 -17.36
N ILE A 12 5.38 -2.19 -17.49
CA ILE A 12 5.16 -3.29 -16.53
C ILE A 12 5.91 -3.06 -15.20
N TRP A 13 6.97 -2.24 -15.18
CA TRP A 13 7.81 -2.04 -14.00
C TRP A 13 7.75 -0.62 -13.40
N SER A 14 6.82 0.23 -13.82
CA SER A 14 6.63 1.51 -13.16
C SER A 14 5.91 1.31 -11.83
N MET A 15 6.52 1.76 -10.73
CA MET A 15 5.85 1.85 -9.44
C MET A 15 4.70 2.83 -9.54
N ASN A 16 3.54 2.45 -8.98
CA ASN A 16 2.34 3.28 -9.03
C ASN A 16 1.96 3.85 -7.65
N ALA A 17 2.43 3.22 -6.57
CA ALA A 17 2.28 3.71 -5.20
C ALA A 17 3.46 3.31 -4.32
N ALA A 18 3.80 4.11 -3.32
CA ALA A 18 4.65 3.71 -2.22
C ALA A 18 3.81 3.08 -1.10
N ILE A 19 4.42 2.24 -0.25
CA ILE A 19 3.73 1.64 0.89
C ILE A 19 4.62 1.62 2.14
N ASP A 20 4.05 1.95 3.30
CA ASP A 20 4.75 1.88 4.58
C ASP A 20 4.83 0.45 5.15
N ALA A 21 5.72 0.24 6.12
CA ALA A 21 5.94 -1.06 6.74
C ALA A 21 4.67 -1.61 7.40
N SER A 22 3.93 -0.78 8.11
CA SER A 22 2.74 -1.19 8.88
C SER A 22 1.61 -1.68 7.97
N SER A 23 1.31 -0.94 6.91
CA SER A 23 0.32 -1.32 5.90
C SER A 23 0.72 -2.59 5.16
N LEU A 24 2.00 -2.70 4.79
CA LEU A 24 2.52 -3.87 4.09
C LEU A 24 2.45 -5.15 4.94
N ILE A 25 2.80 -5.06 6.23
CA ILE A 25 2.68 -6.18 7.18
C ILE A 25 1.21 -6.62 7.32
N VAL A 26 0.28 -5.66 7.43
CA VAL A 26 -1.15 -6.00 7.51
C VAL A 26 -1.60 -6.73 6.25
N LEU A 27 -1.30 -6.22 5.06
CA LEU A 27 -1.65 -6.87 3.79
C LEU A 27 -1.03 -8.28 3.67
N ALA A 28 0.23 -8.44 4.08
CA ALA A 28 0.91 -9.74 4.06
C ALA A 28 0.25 -10.74 5.03
N LYS A 29 -0.12 -10.31 6.24
CA LYS A 29 -0.84 -11.15 7.21
C LYS A 29 -2.19 -11.62 6.68
N LEU A 30 -2.89 -10.77 5.94
CA LEU A 30 -4.19 -11.05 5.36
C LEU A 30 -4.12 -11.81 4.02
N ASN A 31 -2.91 -12.06 3.51
CA ASN A 31 -2.69 -12.61 2.16
C ASN A 31 -3.38 -11.76 1.08
N ALA A 32 -3.25 -10.42 1.18
CA ALA A 32 -3.92 -9.42 0.35
C ALA A 32 -2.93 -8.49 -0.39
N ILE A 33 -1.66 -8.91 -0.55
CA ILE A 33 -0.66 -8.14 -1.32
C ILE A 33 -1.08 -8.07 -2.78
N GLN A 34 -1.57 -9.18 -3.37
CA GLN A 34 -2.02 -9.20 -4.75
C GLN A 34 -3.16 -8.21 -4.99
N GLU A 35 -4.16 -8.18 -4.10
CA GLU A 35 -5.27 -7.24 -4.20
C GLU A 35 -4.79 -5.78 -4.11
N ALA A 36 -3.78 -5.50 -3.29
CA ALA A 36 -3.21 -4.16 -3.22
C ALA A 36 -2.46 -3.80 -4.52
N VAL A 37 -1.74 -4.74 -5.12
CA VAL A 37 -1.10 -4.56 -6.43
C VAL A 37 -2.14 -4.38 -7.54
N ASP A 38 -3.22 -5.15 -7.53
CA ASP A 38 -4.33 -5.01 -8.48
C ASP A 38 -5.01 -3.63 -8.36
N ALA A 39 -5.10 -3.10 -7.14
CA ALA A 39 -5.73 -1.79 -6.86
C ALA A 39 -4.82 -0.60 -7.14
N TYR A 40 -3.57 -0.68 -6.74
CA TYR A 40 -2.64 0.45 -6.67
C TYR A 40 -1.44 0.32 -7.63
N GLY A 41 -1.35 -0.79 -8.38
CA GLY A 41 -0.19 -1.11 -9.22
C GLY A 41 1.00 -1.62 -8.42
N VAL A 42 2.17 -1.70 -9.08
CA VAL A 42 3.42 -2.15 -8.44
C VAL A 42 3.78 -1.25 -7.28
N LEU A 43 4.02 -1.86 -6.12
CA LEU A 43 4.29 -1.14 -4.88
C LEU A 43 5.78 -0.84 -4.71
N GLY A 44 6.12 0.39 -4.34
CA GLY A 44 7.48 0.80 -4.00
C GLY A 44 7.71 0.81 -2.49
N ILE A 45 8.81 0.25 -2.06
CA ILE A 45 9.30 0.37 -0.68
C ILE A 45 10.73 0.89 -0.67
N THR A 46 11.19 1.39 0.47
CA THR A 46 12.59 1.73 0.70
C THR A 46 13.34 0.58 1.37
N GLN A 47 14.67 0.60 1.31
CA GLN A 47 15.52 -0.35 2.03
C GLN A 47 15.22 -0.40 3.55
N SER A 48 14.84 0.73 4.16
CA SER A 48 14.45 0.75 5.58
C SER A 48 13.14 0.00 5.84
N VAL A 49 12.15 0.09 4.93
CA VAL A 49 10.92 -0.69 5.01
C VAL A 49 11.21 -2.19 4.80
N GLU A 50 12.06 -2.56 3.85
CA GLU A 50 12.49 -3.95 3.65
C GLU A 50 13.18 -4.50 4.90
N GLN A 51 14.11 -3.72 5.49
CA GLN A 51 14.81 -4.10 6.72
C GLN A 51 13.83 -4.41 7.86
N GLU A 52 12.81 -3.57 8.02
CA GLU A 52 11.80 -3.71 9.06
C GLU A 52 10.86 -4.90 8.80
N THR A 53 10.41 -5.08 7.56
CA THR A 53 9.35 -6.06 7.23
C THR A 53 9.89 -7.44 6.91
N VAL A 54 10.98 -7.53 6.16
CA VAL A 54 11.56 -8.81 5.73
C VAL A 54 12.62 -9.29 6.72
N TYR A 55 13.69 -8.53 6.90
CA TYR A 55 14.83 -9.01 7.70
C TYR A 55 14.48 -9.16 9.18
N ALA A 56 13.91 -8.12 9.80
CA ALA A 56 13.50 -8.18 11.20
C ALA A 56 12.35 -9.18 11.42
N GLY A 57 11.44 -9.31 10.46
CA GLY A 57 10.35 -10.29 10.50
C GLY A 57 10.84 -11.74 10.42
N LYS A 58 11.78 -12.04 9.53
CA LYS A 58 12.39 -13.37 9.39
C LYS A 58 13.16 -13.77 10.66
N THR A 59 13.93 -12.84 11.24
CA THR A 59 14.64 -13.09 12.51
C THR A 59 13.69 -13.49 13.63
N ARG A 60 12.45 -12.98 13.60
CA ARG A 60 11.39 -13.30 14.58
C ARG A 60 10.50 -14.48 14.16
N GLY A 61 10.75 -15.10 13.00
CA GLY A 61 9.98 -16.25 12.49
C GLY A 61 8.56 -15.89 11.99
N TYR A 62 8.33 -14.65 11.55
CA TYR A 62 7.00 -14.23 11.09
C TYR A 62 6.73 -14.68 9.65
N ALA A 63 5.59 -15.33 9.43
CA ALA A 63 5.18 -15.84 8.11
C ALA A 63 4.89 -14.72 7.10
N ASP A 64 4.45 -13.53 7.55
CA ASP A 64 4.23 -12.36 6.71
C ASP A 64 5.53 -11.85 6.08
N ALA A 65 6.67 -11.93 6.77
CA ALA A 65 7.97 -11.56 6.21
C ALA A 65 8.33 -12.39 4.97
N HIS A 66 8.04 -13.70 4.99
CA HIS A 66 8.26 -14.55 3.82
C HIS A 66 7.34 -14.19 2.64
N ARG A 67 6.07 -13.86 2.90
CA ARG A 67 5.14 -13.41 1.85
C ARG A 67 5.60 -12.11 1.20
N ILE A 68 6.12 -11.15 2.00
CA ILE A 68 6.67 -9.90 1.48
C ILE A 68 7.91 -10.18 0.62
N GLU A 69 8.82 -11.03 1.07
CA GLU A 69 9.99 -11.45 0.30
C GLU A 69 9.59 -12.06 -1.05
N MET A 70 8.61 -12.95 -1.06
CA MET A 70 8.10 -13.54 -2.30
C MET A 70 7.46 -12.50 -3.23
N ALA A 71 6.78 -11.50 -2.70
CA ALA A 71 6.24 -10.39 -3.48
C ALA A 71 7.34 -9.50 -4.08
N ILE A 72 8.48 -9.34 -3.39
CA ILE A 72 9.67 -8.66 -3.93
C ILE A 72 10.28 -9.49 -5.07
N ILE A 73 10.48 -10.79 -4.86
CA ILE A 73 11.06 -11.69 -5.86
C ILE A 73 10.19 -11.76 -7.13
N SER A 74 8.86 -11.72 -6.98
CA SER A 74 7.92 -11.74 -8.11
C SER A 74 7.74 -10.39 -8.81
N GLY A 75 8.37 -9.30 -8.31
CA GLY A 75 8.26 -7.96 -8.89
C GLY A 75 6.97 -7.21 -8.54
N GLN A 76 6.13 -7.73 -7.66
CA GLN A 76 4.97 -7.03 -7.11
C GLN A 76 5.35 -5.86 -6.21
N ILE A 77 6.52 -5.96 -5.58
CA ILE A 77 7.12 -4.93 -4.73
C ILE A 77 8.53 -4.65 -5.23
N ILE A 78 8.87 -3.37 -5.38
CA ILE A 78 10.20 -2.91 -5.77
C ILE A 78 10.86 -2.24 -4.58
N VAL A 79 12.05 -2.73 -4.20
CA VAL A 79 12.89 -2.10 -3.18
C VAL A 79 13.73 -1.00 -3.82
N ASN A 80 13.66 0.19 -3.24
CA ASN A 80 14.36 1.37 -3.75
C ASN A 80 15.46 1.83 -2.80
N GLU A 81 16.59 2.20 -3.39
CA GLU A 81 17.72 2.77 -2.66
C GLU A 81 17.36 4.16 -2.08
N ILE A 82 17.91 4.43 -0.90
CA ILE A 82 17.78 5.70 -0.21
C ILE A 82 18.96 6.61 -0.63
N ASN A 83 18.72 7.48 -1.60
CA ASN A 83 19.71 8.43 -2.07
C ASN A 83 19.80 9.69 -1.19
N ASN A 84 20.81 10.54 -1.44
CA ASN A 84 21.07 11.77 -0.67
C ASN A 84 19.86 12.73 -0.61
N THR A 85 19.02 12.79 -1.64
CA THR A 85 17.82 13.63 -1.66
C THR A 85 16.79 13.12 -0.66
N ILE A 86 16.56 11.81 -0.63
CA ILE A 86 15.66 11.15 0.32
C ILE A 86 16.18 11.33 1.75
N VAL A 87 17.49 11.13 1.98
CA VAL A 87 18.12 11.32 3.30
C VAL A 87 17.90 12.74 3.83
N LYS A 88 18.12 13.77 3.00
CA LYS A 88 17.92 15.17 3.39
C LYS A 88 16.46 15.45 3.77
N LYS A 89 15.51 15.08 2.92
CA LYS A 89 14.06 15.26 3.21
C LYS A 89 13.63 14.48 4.45
N ALA A 90 14.10 13.25 4.63
CA ALA A 90 13.81 12.43 5.80
C ALA A 90 14.34 13.08 7.09
N ALA A 91 15.54 13.66 7.03
CA ALA A 91 16.10 14.40 8.18
C ALA A 91 15.30 15.67 8.52
N GLU A 92 14.72 16.35 7.53
CA GLU A 92 13.80 17.49 7.75
C GLU A 92 12.51 17.04 8.41
N LEU A 93 11.88 15.96 7.93
CA LEU A 93 10.70 15.35 8.54
C LEU A 93 10.97 14.93 9.99
N ARG A 94 12.10 14.28 10.26
CA ARG A 94 12.50 13.86 11.60
C ARG A 94 12.65 15.03 12.58
N ARG A 95 13.17 16.17 12.11
CA ARG A 95 13.27 17.40 12.91
C ARG A 95 11.92 18.04 13.23
N SER A 96 10.98 17.98 12.27
CA SER A 96 9.63 18.53 12.45
C SER A 96 8.71 17.61 13.25
N SER A 97 8.98 16.30 13.29
CA SER A 97 8.17 15.30 14.00
C SER A 97 9.03 14.18 14.58
N THR A 98 9.34 14.29 15.86
CA THR A 98 10.10 13.27 16.62
C THR A 98 9.30 11.96 16.83
N ALA A 99 8.00 11.97 16.55
CA ALA A 99 7.11 10.81 16.70
C ALA A 99 7.16 9.83 15.52
N LEU A 100 7.79 10.24 14.39
CA LEU A 100 7.97 9.38 13.23
C LEU A 100 9.18 8.47 13.43
N SER A 101 9.07 7.22 12.99
CA SER A 101 10.21 6.33 12.87
C SER A 101 11.14 6.79 11.74
N GLU A 102 12.35 6.26 11.70
CA GLU A 102 13.27 6.50 10.59
C GLU A 102 12.71 5.94 9.27
N SER A 103 12.09 4.76 9.33
CA SER A 103 11.43 4.11 8.19
C SER A 103 10.28 4.96 7.64
N ASP A 104 9.44 5.55 8.54
CA ASP A 104 8.37 6.48 8.12
C ASP A 104 8.95 7.70 7.41
N CYS A 105 9.99 8.32 7.96
CA CYS A 105 10.64 9.48 7.35
C CYS A 105 11.20 9.14 5.96
N HIS A 106 11.82 7.97 5.78
CA HIS A 106 12.37 7.53 4.50
C HIS A 106 11.29 7.27 3.46
N ILE A 107 10.21 6.55 3.82
CA ILE A 107 9.15 6.24 2.84
C ILE A 107 8.34 7.48 2.45
N ILE A 108 8.08 8.41 3.37
CA ILE A 108 7.43 9.68 3.07
C ILE A 108 8.32 10.55 2.16
N ALA A 109 9.62 10.66 2.47
CA ALA A 109 10.56 11.40 1.64
C ALA A 109 10.74 10.77 0.24
N PHE A 110 10.75 9.44 0.15
CA PHE A 110 10.77 8.70 -1.11
C PHE A 110 9.53 9.01 -1.95
N SER A 111 8.34 8.87 -1.38
CA SER A 111 7.06 9.16 -2.03
C SER A 111 7.03 10.60 -2.56
N ALA A 112 7.39 11.59 -1.74
CA ALA A 112 7.50 13.00 -2.15
C ALA A 112 8.53 13.24 -3.27
N THR A 113 9.63 12.48 -3.28
CA THR A 113 10.68 12.63 -4.30
C THR A 113 10.28 12.03 -5.64
N LYS A 114 9.51 10.95 -5.61
CA LYS A 114 9.04 10.23 -6.81
C LYS A 114 7.66 10.69 -7.29
N ALA A 115 7.01 11.62 -6.56
CA ALA A 115 5.63 12.04 -6.80
C ALA A 115 4.66 10.85 -6.86
N LEU A 116 4.82 9.89 -5.95
CA LEU A 116 3.96 8.71 -5.82
C LEU A 116 2.96 8.91 -4.68
N PRO A 117 1.73 8.42 -4.80
CA PRO A 117 0.84 8.29 -3.66
C PRO A 117 1.43 7.29 -2.65
N LEU A 118 1.15 7.49 -1.36
CA LEU A 118 1.65 6.66 -0.27
C LEU A 118 0.53 5.91 0.42
N VAL A 119 0.57 4.59 0.34
CA VAL A 119 -0.32 3.71 1.12
C VAL A 119 0.16 3.72 2.57
N LEU A 120 -0.65 4.31 3.47
CA LEU A 120 -0.22 4.65 4.81
C LEU A 120 -1.40 4.60 5.80
N GLN A 121 -1.24 3.88 6.90
CA GLN A 121 -2.31 3.70 7.88
C GLN A 121 -2.11 4.52 9.16
N ASP A 122 -0.87 4.76 9.58
CA ASP A 122 -0.60 5.56 10.78
C ASP A 122 -1.04 7.03 10.59
N ARG A 123 -1.83 7.53 11.54
CA ARG A 123 -2.38 8.89 11.48
C ARG A 123 -1.31 9.97 11.52
N ARG A 124 -0.26 9.79 12.35
CA ARG A 124 0.79 10.81 12.51
C ARG A 124 1.65 10.90 11.26
N ALA A 125 2.03 9.75 10.73
CA ALA A 125 2.78 9.65 9.49
C ALA A 125 1.95 10.22 8.31
N ARG A 126 0.63 9.98 8.28
CA ARG A 126 -0.26 10.54 7.27
C ARG A 126 -0.29 12.07 7.31
N LEU A 127 -0.49 12.66 8.48
CA LEU A 127 -0.50 14.12 8.62
C LEU A 127 0.84 14.75 8.20
N ALA A 128 1.96 14.08 8.50
CA ALA A 128 3.28 14.55 8.09
C ALA A 128 3.48 14.44 6.57
N ALA A 129 2.99 13.38 5.93
CA ALA A 129 3.03 13.19 4.48
C ALA A 129 2.19 14.25 3.75
N GLU A 130 0.94 14.44 4.20
CA GLU A 130 0.00 15.43 3.64
C GLU A 130 0.53 16.87 3.79
N ALA A 131 1.19 17.19 4.91
CA ALA A 131 1.77 18.51 5.16
C ALA A 131 2.87 18.90 4.14
N ILE A 132 3.50 17.92 3.49
CA ILE A 132 4.50 18.15 2.43
C ILE A 132 3.98 17.82 1.03
N GLY A 133 2.65 17.68 0.89
CA GLY A 133 1.97 17.49 -0.40
C GLY A 133 1.99 16.06 -0.95
N VAL A 134 2.26 15.05 -0.12
CA VAL A 134 2.15 13.64 -0.52
C VAL A 134 0.69 13.21 -0.42
N GLU A 135 0.14 12.69 -1.52
CA GLU A 135 -1.17 12.03 -1.51
C GLU A 135 -1.11 10.75 -0.68
N THR A 136 -2.07 10.55 0.23
CA THR A 136 -2.12 9.35 1.07
C THR A 136 -3.33 8.48 0.77
N ILE A 137 -3.12 7.17 0.78
CA ILE A 137 -4.12 6.14 0.54
C ILE A 137 -4.24 5.25 1.78
N SER A 138 -5.46 5.00 2.25
CA SER A 138 -5.71 4.05 3.34
C SER A 138 -6.06 2.67 2.80
N ILE A 139 -5.48 1.61 3.37
CA ILE A 139 -5.86 0.23 3.04
C ILE A 139 -7.31 -0.10 3.41
N VAL A 140 -7.94 0.72 4.24
CA VAL A 140 -9.37 0.58 4.59
C VAL A 140 -10.27 0.70 3.35
N GLY A 141 -9.85 1.48 2.35
CA GLY A 141 -10.55 1.63 1.06
C GLY A 141 -10.31 0.48 0.07
N LEU A 142 -9.32 -0.38 0.30
CA LEU A 142 -8.92 -1.44 -0.63
C LEU A 142 -10.11 -2.32 -1.11
N PRO A 143 -11.04 -2.78 -0.23
CA PRO A 143 -12.16 -3.61 -0.67
C PRO A 143 -13.08 -2.94 -1.69
N LEU A 144 -13.28 -1.61 -1.56
CA LEU A 144 -14.04 -0.83 -2.53
C LEU A 144 -13.29 -0.69 -3.84
N THR A 145 -11.99 -0.37 -3.76
CA THR A 145 -11.15 -0.15 -4.93
C THR A 145 -11.10 -1.39 -5.83
N ILE A 146 -10.79 -2.58 -5.28
CA ILE A 146 -10.73 -3.84 -6.03
C ILE A 146 -12.08 -4.22 -6.64
N TYR A 147 -13.18 -3.89 -5.97
CA TYR A 147 -14.51 -4.12 -6.52
C TYR A 147 -14.85 -3.12 -7.62
N ILE A 148 -14.58 -1.81 -7.43
CA ILE A 148 -14.82 -0.77 -8.45
C ILE A 148 -14.02 -1.02 -9.72
N GLN A 149 -12.78 -1.44 -9.59
CA GLN A 149 -11.90 -1.75 -10.73
C GLN A 149 -12.20 -3.11 -11.38
N ALA A 150 -13.13 -3.90 -10.81
CA ALA A 150 -13.48 -5.25 -11.24
C ALA A 150 -12.30 -6.25 -11.21
N THR A 151 -11.29 -5.98 -10.38
CA THR A 151 -10.16 -6.90 -10.16
C THR A 151 -10.50 -8.00 -9.15
N ALA A 152 -11.55 -7.81 -8.36
CA ALA A 152 -12.09 -8.83 -7.45
C ALA A 152 -13.62 -8.92 -7.51
N SER A 153 -14.16 -10.10 -7.18
CA SER A 153 -15.60 -10.30 -7.03
C SER A 153 -16.14 -9.56 -5.80
N TYR A 154 -17.46 -9.35 -5.75
CA TYR A 154 -18.13 -8.81 -4.57
C TYR A 154 -17.82 -9.65 -3.32
N GLU A 155 -17.90 -10.97 -3.43
CA GLU A 155 -17.68 -11.92 -2.35
C GLU A 155 -16.25 -11.80 -1.81
N ARG A 156 -15.24 -11.69 -2.69
CA ARG A 156 -13.85 -11.49 -2.30
C ARG A 156 -13.66 -10.14 -1.61
N SER A 157 -14.27 -9.07 -2.13
CA SER A 157 -14.21 -7.72 -1.54
C SER A 157 -14.80 -7.70 -0.12
N ILE A 158 -15.89 -8.44 0.13
CA ILE A 158 -16.46 -8.59 1.47
C ILE A 158 -15.51 -9.34 2.42
N VAL A 159 -14.84 -10.38 1.93
CA VAL A 159 -13.84 -11.10 2.73
C VAL A 159 -12.69 -10.17 3.11
N VAL A 160 -12.12 -9.42 2.15
CA VAL A 160 -11.04 -8.45 2.40
C VAL A 160 -11.49 -7.37 3.38
N LEU A 161 -12.73 -6.83 3.23
CA LEU A 161 -13.30 -5.86 4.17
C LEU A 161 -13.34 -6.41 5.59
N SER A 162 -13.85 -7.64 5.77
CA SER A 162 -13.94 -8.29 7.08
C SER A 162 -12.55 -8.48 7.71
N GLN A 163 -11.58 -8.93 6.91
CA GLN A 163 -10.20 -9.16 7.35
C GLN A 163 -9.51 -7.86 7.78
N ILE A 164 -9.57 -6.80 6.96
CA ILE A 164 -9.02 -5.47 7.27
C ILE A 164 -9.69 -4.89 8.51
N SER A 165 -11.02 -4.99 8.59
CA SER A 165 -11.80 -4.50 9.74
C SER A 165 -11.32 -5.13 11.04
N LYS A 166 -11.08 -6.44 11.05
CA LYS A 166 -10.57 -7.17 12.21
C LYS A 166 -9.13 -6.78 12.53
N ALA A 167 -8.25 -6.74 11.52
CA ALA A 167 -6.83 -6.43 11.70
C ALA A 167 -6.58 -5.02 12.24
N LEU A 168 -7.40 -4.04 11.81
CA LEU A 168 -7.29 -2.64 12.20
C LEU A 168 -8.27 -2.25 13.33
N SER A 169 -9.06 -3.20 13.85
CA SER A 169 -10.09 -2.93 14.87
C SER A 169 -11.00 -1.76 14.49
N LEU A 170 -11.49 -1.75 13.24
CA LEU A 170 -12.32 -0.65 12.75
C LEU A 170 -13.63 -0.54 13.55
N GLU A 171 -14.08 0.69 13.79
CA GLU A 171 -15.37 0.96 14.41
C GLU A 171 -16.54 0.39 13.57
N SER A 172 -17.59 -0.09 14.24
CA SER A 172 -18.76 -0.69 13.59
C SER A 172 -19.45 0.26 12.59
N ALA A 173 -19.41 1.56 12.84
CA ALA A 173 -19.95 2.57 11.92
C ALA A 173 -19.19 2.58 10.59
N ILE A 174 -17.85 2.55 10.63
CA ILE A 174 -17.00 2.52 9.44
C ILE A 174 -17.24 1.21 8.66
N GLN A 175 -17.28 0.07 9.36
CA GLN A 175 -17.54 -1.23 8.72
C GLN A 175 -18.91 -1.24 8.01
N LYS A 176 -19.97 -0.72 8.64
CA LYS A 176 -21.31 -0.61 8.04
C LYS A 176 -21.29 0.30 6.81
N THR A 177 -20.64 1.45 6.89
CA THR A 177 -20.54 2.39 5.76
C THR A 177 -19.87 1.75 4.55
N LEU A 178 -18.72 1.09 4.73
CA LEU A 178 -17.99 0.40 3.66
C LEU A 178 -18.81 -0.76 3.07
N ARG A 179 -19.51 -1.51 3.93
CA ARG A 179 -20.38 -2.59 3.48
C ARG A 179 -21.54 -2.05 2.64
N SER A 180 -22.24 -1.01 3.12
CA SER A 180 -23.32 -0.37 2.38
C SER A 180 -22.87 0.19 1.05
N ALA A 181 -21.65 0.76 0.98
CA ALA A 181 -21.07 1.23 -0.28
C ALA A 181 -20.84 0.08 -1.28
N LEU A 182 -20.31 -1.07 -0.82
CA LEU A 182 -20.15 -2.26 -1.68
C LEU A 182 -21.50 -2.80 -2.17
N ASP A 183 -22.51 -2.84 -1.31
CA ASP A 183 -23.86 -3.29 -1.65
C ASP A 183 -24.50 -2.38 -2.71
N GLU A 184 -24.33 -1.06 -2.57
CA GLU A 184 -24.85 -0.08 -3.52
C GLU A 184 -24.15 -0.16 -4.89
N ILE A 185 -22.81 -0.29 -4.93
CA ILE A 185 -22.07 -0.48 -6.18
C ILE A 185 -22.54 -1.78 -6.87
N LYS A 186 -22.76 -2.85 -6.10
CA LYS A 186 -23.28 -4.11 -6.64
C LYS A 186 -24.66 -3.93 -7.27
N ARG A 187 -25.56 -3.16 -6.63
CA ARG A 187 -26.90 -2.84 -7.14
C ARG A 187 -26.79 -2.06 -8.47
N LEU A 188 -26.03 -0.97 -8.47
CA LEU A 188 -25.85 -0.12 -9.67
C LEU A 188 -25.28 -0.88 -10.86
N ARG A 189 -24.40 -1.85 -10.62
CA ARG A 189 -23.85 -2.68 -11.70
C ARG A 189 -24.88 -3.64 -12.31
N LYS A 190 -25.81 -4.15 -11.49
CA LYS A 190 -26.89 -4.99 -12.00
C LYS A 190 -27.88 -4.18 -12.83
N ASP A 191 -28.19 -2.96 -12.40
CA ASP A 191 -29.15 -2.09 -13.06
C ASP A 191 -28.61 -1.56 -14.42
N ASN A 192 -27.28 -1.44 -14.56
CA ASN A 192 -26.63 -0.95 -15.81
C ASN A 192 -26.16 -2.08 -16.75
N GLY A 193 -26.29 -3.33 -16.38
CA GLY A 193 -25.84 -4.51 -17.16
C GLY A 193 -26.97 -5.38 -17.70
N GLY A 194 -28.22 -4.88 -17.66
CA GLY A 194 -29.44 -5.52 -18.21
C GLY A 194 -29.76 -4.99 -19.60
#